data_2dac399dd03cfcfc2c1ae72c10a171b3
#
_entry.id   2dac399dd03cfcfc2c1ae72c10a171b3
#
_cell.length_a   1.000
_cell.length_b   1.000
_cell.length_c   1.000
_cell.angle_alpha   90.00
_cell.angle_beta   90.00
_cell.angle_gamma   90.00
#
_symmetry.space_group_name_H-M   'P 1'
#
loop_
_entity.id
_entity.type
_entity.pdbx_description
1 polymer ?
#
loop_
_entity_poly.entity_id
_entity_poly.type
_entity_poly.pdbx_seq_one_letter_code
_entity_poly.pdbx_strand_id
1 'polypeptide(L)'
;MADHLEEMPLFPLNTVLFPYAQVLLHVFEDRYREMIRHCMQYDQGFGIVLIRSGSEVGDTADPYLVGTAVRIVSVQTFDDGKMDVKVQGERRFRIRRMDDESKPYLVGQVEPVIEMEVEDTPRTDALVLKTREYVQDYIESYFSRFDMKIAKVKLPQDATALSFVVANFLQIENIQKQHLLETTDTLERITEMIPILEQHMQEAAMPQYTRLDRLQVEEFISPN
;
A
#
# COMPACT_ATOMS: atom_id res chain seq x y z
N MET A 1 -16.13 24.44 13.68
CA MET A 1 -14.66 24.46 13.47
C MET A 1 -14.46 24.60 11.99
N ALA A 2 -13.68 25.57 11.51
CA ALA A 2 -13.37 25.65 10.08
C ALA A 2 -12.56 24.40 9.71
N ASP A 3 -13.07 23.61 8.77
CA ASP A 3 -12.34 22.47 8.21
C ASP A 3 -11.05 23.02 7.57
N HIS A 4 -9.94 22.86 8.25
CA HIS A 4 -8.62 23.17 7.70
C HIS A 4 -8.29 22.08 6.68
N LEU A 5 -8.73 22.29 5.43
CA LEU A 5 -8.29 21.47 4.32
C LEU A 5 -6.85 21.86 3.98
N GLU A 6 -6.00 20.86 3.82
CA GLU A 6 -4.62 21.00 3.38
C GLU A 6 -4.55 20.83 1.87
N GLU A 7 -3.79 21.70 1.20
CA GLU A 7 -3.49 21.53 -0.22
C GLU A 7 -2.34 20.54 -0.38
N MET A 8 -2.54 19.49 -1.18
CA MET A 8 -1.60 18.40 -1.34
C MET A 8 -1.46 18.00 -2.81
N PRO A 9 -0.23 18.01 -3.39
CA PRO A 9 0.04 17.37 -4.67
C PRO A 9 -0.32 15.90 -4.63
N LEU A 10 -0.93 15.37 -5.70
CA LEU A 10 -1.37 13.98 -5.77
C LEU A 10 -0.63 13.22 -6.87
N PHE A 11 -0.21 12.00 -6.54
CA PHE A 11 0.41 11.07 -7.46
C PHE A 11 -0.48 9.83 -7.62
N PRO A 12 -1.35 9.77 -8.64
CA PRO A 12 -2.16 8.60 -8.93
C PRO A 12 -1.30 7.44 -9.45
N LEU A 13 -1.48 6.25 -8.88
CA LEU A 13 -0.76 5.02 -9.22
C LEU A 13 -1.71 3.83 -9.28
N ASN A 14 -1.33 2.78 -9.99
CA ASN A 14 -2.01 1.48 -9.99
C ASN A 14 -1.61 0.60 -8.80
N THR A 15 -1.36 1.21 -7.65
CA THR A 15 -1.02 0.51 -6.42
C THR A 15 -1.50 1.27 -5.20
N VAL A 16 -1.72 0.55 -4.11
CA VAL A 16 -2.07 1.13 -2.81
C VAL A 16 -0.83 1.14 -1.93
N LEU A 17 -0.49 2.32 -1.41
CA LEU A 17 0.54 2.46 -0.39
C LEU A 17 -0.12 2.62 0.98
N PHE A 18 0.36 1.87 1.96
CA PHE A 18 -0.09 2.02 3.34
C PHE A 18 0.84 2.92 4.16
N PRO A 19 0.36 3.53 5.27
CA PRO A 19 1.23 4.13 6.26
C PRO A 19 2.37 3.18 6.68
N TYR A 20 3.54 3.75 7.00
CA TYR A 20 4.78 3.05 7.35
C TYR A 20 5.48 2.29 6.21
N ALA A 21 4.81 2.04 5.09
CA ALA A 21 5.44 1.39 3.94
C ALA A 21 6.40 2.32 3.22
N GLN A 22 7.43 1.75 2.60
CA GLN A 22 8.36 2.47 1.73
C GLN A 22 8.24 1.96 0.30
N VAL A 23 8.34 2.86 -0.66
CA VAL A 23 8.38 2.53 -2.09
C VAL A 23 9.41 3.39 -2.80
N LEU A 24 10.01 2.83 -3.84
CA LEU A 24 10.86 3.53 -4.79
C LEU A 24 10.04 3.82 -6.05
N LEU A 25 9.86 5.10 -6.36
CA LEU A 25 9.14 5.57 -7.53
C LEU A 25 10.14 5.96 -8.62
N HIS A 26 9.96 5.44 -9.84
CA HIS A 26 10.71 5.90 -10.99
C HIS A 26 9.92 6.98 -11.72
N VAL A 27 10.32 8.25 -11.55
CA VAL A 27 9.60 9.43 -12.03
C VAL A 27 10.22 9.90 -13.35
N PHE A 28 9.51 9.69 -14.44
CA PHE A 28 9.96 10.02 -15.79
C PHE A 28 9.09 11.06 -16.50
N GLU A 29 7.81 11.22 -16.13
CA GLU A 29 6.93 12.22 -16.70
C GLU A 29 7.26 13.64 -16.20
N ASP A 30 7.23 14.63 -17.09
CA ASP A 30 7.56 16.03 -16.79
C ASP A 30 6.72 16.60 -15.66
N ARG A 31 5.40 16.32 -15.66
CA ARG A 31 4.47 16.79 -14.64
C ARG A 31 4.84 16.31 -13.24
N TYR A 32 5.23 15.05 -13.10
CA TYR A 32 5.62 14.51 -11.79
C TYR A 32 7.04 14.89 -11.40
N ARG A 33 7.94 15.08 -12.37
CA ARG A 33 9.27 15.68 -12.08
C ARG A 33 9.13 17.09 -11.54
N GLU A 34 8.20 17.89 -12.08
CA GLU A 34 7.87 19.21 -11.56
C GLU A 34 7.28 19.13 -10.16
N MET A 35 6.32 18.23 -9.92
CA MET A 35 5.74 18.00 -8.62
C MET A 35 6.80 17.65 -7.55
N ILE A 36 7.72 16.72 -7.84
CA ILE A 36 8.79 16.34 -6.91
C ILE A 36 9.71 17.51 -6.62
N ARG A 37 10.12 18.31 -7.64
CA ARG A 37 10.93 19.52 -7.41
C ARG A 37 10.21 20.53 -6.52
N HIS A 38 8.91 20.72 -6.75
CA HIS A 38 8.08 21.59 -5.91
C HIS A 38 8.04 21.08 -4.47
N CYS A 39 7.78 19.80 -4.26
CA CYS A 39 7.77 19.21 -2.92
C CYS A 39 9.12 19.37 -2.20
N MET A 40 10.23 19.16 -2.89
CA MET A 40 11.57 19.35 -2.33
C MET A 40 11.86 20.81 -1.98
N GLN A 41 11.43 21.75 -2.83
CA GLN A 41 11.66 23.19 -2.63
C GLN A 41 10.96 23.72 -1.38
N TYR A 42 9.76 23.19 -1.07
CA TYR A 42 8.94 23.67 0.04
C TYR A 42 8.95 22.71 1.26
N ASP A 43 9.82 21.70 1.24
CA ASP A 43 9.93 20.67 2.29
C ASP A 43 8.56 20.06 2.64
N GLN A 44 7.78 19.72 1.60
CA GLN A 44 6.45 19.13 1.74
C GLN A 44 6.39 17.75 1.11
N GLY A 45 5.49 16.91 1.63
CA GLY A 45 5.15 15.61 1.04
C GLY A 45 4.15 15.73 -0.10
N PHE A 46 3.66 14.59 -0.56
CA PHE A 46 2.58 14.47 -1.53
C PHE A 46 1.70 13.26 -1.20
N GLY A 47 0.55 13.15 -1.84
CA GLY A 47 -0.38 12.03 -1.66
C GLY A 47 -0.22 10.99 -2.75
N ILE A 48 -0.13 9.72 -2.37
CA ILE A 48 -0.29 8.58 -3.29
C ILE A 48 -1.72 8.10 -3.20
N VAL A 49 -2.39 7.94 -4.35
CA VAL A 49 -3.77 7.51 -4.49
C VAL A 49 -3.90 6.42 -5.55
N LEU A 50 -4.73 5.40 -5.28
CA LEU A 50 -5.06 4.38 -6.26
C LEU A 50 -5.91 4.96 -7.37
N ILE A 51 -5.57 4.67 -8.62
CA ILE A 51 -6.40 5.02 -9.80
C ILE A 51 -7.66 4.15 -9.78
N ARG A 52 -8.82 4.80 -9.84
CA ARG A 52 -10.13 4.17 -9.99
C ARG A 52 -10.47 3.95 -11.46
N SER A 53 -10.19 4.96 -12.28
CA SER A 53 -10.35 4.92 -13.74
C SER A 53 -9.35 5.85 -14.43
N GLY A 54 -9.05 5.59 -15.69
CA GLY A 54 -8.04 6.32 -16.45
C GLY A 54 -6.70 5.57 -16.50
N SER A 55 -5.61 6.29 -16.76
CA SER A 55 -4.28 5.71 -16.95
C SER A 55 -3.25 6.32 -16.00
N GLU A 56 -2.27 5.53 -15.60
CA GLU A 56 -1.14 6.00 -14.79
C GLU A 56 -0.21 6.92 -15.60
N VAL A 57 -0.11 6.71 -16.90
CA VAL A 57 0.80 7.43 -17.79
C VAL A 57 0.00 8.22 -18.84
N GLY A 58 0.33 9.49 -18.98
CA GLY A 58 -0.06 10.33 -20.12
C GLY A 58 -1.44 10.98 -20.03
N ASP A 59 -2.41 10.40 -19.31
CA ASP A 59 -3.79 10.89 -19.24
C ASP A 59 -4.20 11.33 -17.83
N THR A 60 -5.36 11.98 -17.72
CA THR A 60 -5.95 12.29 -16.41
C THR A 60 -6.49 11.03 -15.76
N ALA A 61 -6.01 10.74 -14.55
CA ALA A 61 -6.51 9.66 -13.75
C ALA A 61 -7.59 10.16 -12.78
N ASP A 62 -8.67 9.42 -12.65
CA ASP A 62 -9.68 9.61 -11.61
C ASP A 62 -9.34 8.70 -10.41
N PRO A 63 -8.86 9.23 -9.29
CA PRO A 63 -8.40 8.42 -8.17
C PRO A 63 -9.51 8.05 -7.21
N TYR A 64 -9.27 7.03 -6.36
CA TYR A 64 -10.00 6.85 -5.12
C TYR A 64 -9.77 8.04 -4.19
N LEU A 65 -10.77 8.33 -3.34
CA LEU A 65 -10.74 9.52 -2.51
C LEU A 65 -9.90 9.38 -1.23
N VAL A 66 -9.52 8.16 -0.86
CA VAL A 66 -8.62 7.93 0.27
C VAL A 66 -7.27 7.48 -0.25
N GLY A 67 -6.23 8.14 0.22
CA GLY A 67 -4.85 7.83 -0.11
C GLY A 67 -3.92 7.95 1.08
N THR A 68 -2.63 7.80 0.82
CA THR A 68 -1.57 7.91 1.82
C THR A 68 -0.65 9.08 1.51
N ALA A 69 -0.56 10.01 2.44
CA ALA A 69 0.44 11.07 2.42
C ALA A 69 1.83 10.48 2.66
N VAL A 70 2.79 10.88 1.86
CA VAL A 70 4.16 10.40 1.93
C VAL A 70 5.13 11.54 2.14
N ARG A 71 6.22 11.24 2.85
CA ARG A 71 7.40 12.10 2.86
C ARG A 71 8.47 11.56 1.91
N ILE A 72 9.22 12.44 1.32
CA ILE A 72 10.37 12.10 0.49
C ILE A 72 11.54 11.73 1.42
N VAL A 73 12.10 10.53 1.22
CA VAL A 73 13.25 10.03 1.99
C VAL A 73 14.55 10.35 1.27
N SER A 74 14.59 10.12 -0.04
CA SER A 74 15.74 10.44 -0.88
C SER A 74 15.31 10.59 -2.33
N VAL A 75 16.07 11.39 -3.09
CA VAL A 75 15.90 11.57 -4.52
C VAL A 75 17.25 11.37 -5.20
N GLN A 76 17.28 10.55 -6.24
CA GLN A 76 18.39 10.42 -7.16
C GLN A 76 17.94 10.93 -8.53
N THR A 77 18.62 11.93 -9.06
CA THR A 77 18.35 12.47 -10.39
C THR A 77 19.37 11.95 -11.40
N PHE A 78 18.91 11.52 -12.58
CA PHE A 78 19.73 11.04 -13.67
C PHE A 78 20.02 12.13 -14.72
N ASP A 79 20.99 11.91 -15.59
CA ASP A 79 21.41 12.87 -16.61
C ASP A 79 20.28 13.22 -17.60
N ASP A 80 19.34 12.30 -17.85
CA ASP A 80 18.14 12.53 -18.69
C ASP A 80 17.01 13.24 -17.94
N GLY A 81 17.25 13.64 -16.69
CA GLY A 81 16.31 14.35 -15.84
C GLY A 81 15.26 13.49 -15.15
N LYS A 82 15.24 12.17 -15.37
CA LYS A 82 14.42 11.23 -14.59
C LYS A 82 14.88 11.17 -13.15
N MET A 83 14.03 10.70 -12.27
CA MET A 83 14.32 10.62 -10.84
C MET A 83 13.88 9.29 -10.27
N ASP A 84 14.72 8.72 -9.41
CA ASP A 84 14.32 7.69 -8.47
C ASP A 84 14.04 8.36 -7.12
N VAL A 85 12.79 8.27 -6.68
CA VAL A 85 12.30 8.93 -5.48
C VAL A 85 11.89 7.87 -4.47
N LYS A 86 12.65 7.75 -3.38
CA LYS A 86 12.28 6.89 -2.26
C LYS A 86 11.36 7.67 -1.33
N VAL A 87 10.18 7.13 -1.08
CA VAL A 87 9.17 7.74 -0.21
C VAL A 87 8.75 6.79 0.90
N GLN A 88 8.21 7.36 1.98
CA GLN A 88 7.63 6.62 3.09
C GLN A 88 6.23 7.14 3.40
N GLY A 89 5.27 6.22 3.49
CA GLY A 89 3.91 6.51 3.93
C GLY A 89 3.87 6.97 5.39
N GLU A 90 3.12 8.02 5.65
CA GLU A 90 3.01 8.61 6.99
C GLU A 90 1.60 8.47 7.55
N ARG A 91 0.61 9.05 6.88
CA ARG A 91 -0.77 9.10 7.32
C ARG A 91 -1.74 8.96 6.17
N ARG A 92 -2.95 8.52 6.46
CA ARG A 92 -4.05 8.52 5.50
C ARG A 92 -4.66 9.92 5.39
N PHE A 93 -5.17 10.22 4.21
CA PHE A 93 -5.97 11.41 3.97
C PHE A 93 -7.21 11.08 3.13
N ARG A 94 -8.19 11.97 3.17
CA ARG A 94 -9.37 11.95 2.29
C ARG A 94 -9.42 13.20 1.43
N ILE A 95 -9.57 13.03 0.14
CA ILE A 95 -9.75 14.12 -0.82
C ILE A 95 -11.18 14.65 -0.69
N ARG A 96 -11.32 15.96 -0.51
CA ARG A 96 -12.60 16.68 -0.49
C ARG A 96 -12.86 17.42 -1.80
N ARG A 97 -11.82 17.93 -2.42
CA ARG A 97 -11.87 18.58 -3.73
C ARG A 97 -10.62 18.25 -4.51
N MET A 98 -10.71 18.25 -5.82
CA MET A 98 -9.57 18.07 -6.73
C MET A 98 -9.49 19.27 -7.67
N ASP A 99 -8.27 19.62 -8.03
CA ASP A 99 -7.91 20.64 -9.02
C ASP A 99 -6.90 19.99 -9.99
N ASP A 100 -7.27 19.92 -11.25
CA ASP A 100 -6.49 19.37 -12.36
C ASP A 100 -6.12 20.46 -13.41
N GLU A 101 -6.49 21.74 -13.14
CA GLU A 101 -6.28 22.85 -14.06
C GLU A 101 -5.12 23.75 -13.65
N SER A 102 -4.90 23.99 -12.35
CA SER A 102 -3.92 24.97 -11.86
C SER A 102 -2.47 24.53 -11.96
N LYS A 103 -2.22 23.23 -12.02
CA LYS A 103 -0.89 22.61 -12.10
C LYS A 103 -0.87 21.51 -13.17
N PRO A 104 0.32 21.16 -13.71
CA PRO A 104 0.42 20.04 -14.66
C PRO A 104 0.18 18.66 -14.00
N TYR A 105 0.02 18.63 -12.70
CA TYR A 105 -0.29 17.45 -11.88
C TYR A 105 -1.52 17.73 -11.01
N LEU A 106 -2.18 16.68 -10.57
CA LEU A 106 -3.39 16.75 -9.75
C LEU A 106 -3.07 17.32 -8.37
N VAL A 107 -3.92 18.22 -7.87
CA VAL A 107 -3.85 18.79 -6.53
C VAL A 107 -5.13 18.50 -5.77
N GLY A 108 -5.04 18.00 -4.55
CA GLY A 108 -6.17 17.73 -3.68
C GLY A 108 -6.27 18.73 -2.54
N GLN A 109 -7.49 19.14 -2.20
CA GLN A 109 -7.78 19.68 -0.89
C GLN A 109 -8.21 18.53 0.00
N VAL A 110 -7.38 18.21 0.99
CA VAL A 110 -7.46 16.97 1.76
C VAL A 110 -7.65 17.22 3.25
N GLU A 111 -8.22 16.25 3.93
CA GLU A 111 -8.31 16.19 5.38
C GLU A 111 -7.73 14.86 5.90
N PRO A 112 -7.22 14.78 7.13
CA PRO A 112 -6.75 13.53 7.70
C PRO A 112 -7.90 12.53 7.89
N VAL A 113 -7.67 11.25 7.60
CA VAL A 113 -8.55 10.16 8.02
C VAL A 113 -8.21 9.80 9.46
N ILE A 114 -9.18 9.92 10.34
CA ILE A 114 -9.02 9.65 11.77
C ILE A 114 -9.30 8.16 12.02
N GLU A 115 -8.38 7.50 12.71
CA GLU A 115 -8.57 6.14 13.20
C GLU A 115 -9.58 6.12 14.35
N MET A 116 -10.39 5.07 14.41
CA MET A 116 -11.19 4.81 15.62
C MET A 116 -10.25 4.40 16.74
N GLU A 117 -10.55 4.87 17.95
CA GLU A 117 -9.77 4.52 19.13
C GLU A 117 -9.87 3.01 19.41
N VAL A 118 -8.72 2.38 19.62
CA VAL A 118 -8.65 0.95 19.94
C VAL A 118 -8.74 0.80 21.46
N GLU A 119 -9.82 0.16 21.93
CA GLU A 119 -9.96 -0.14 23.35
C GLU A 119 -8.93 -1.21 23.77
N ASP A 120 -8.23 -0.94 24.86
CA ASP A 120 -7.27 -1.86 25.47
C ASP A 120 -8.03 -2.92 26.30
N THR A 121 -8.29 -4.05 25.68
CA THR A 121 -9.01 -5.17 26.30
C THR A 121 -8.24 -6.49 26.10
N PRO A 122 -8.42 -7.50 26.98
CA PRO A 122 -7.81 -8.82 26.78
C PRO A 122 -8.17 -9.47 25.43
N ARG A 123 -9.33 -9.12 24.87
CA ARG A 123 -9.74 -9.61 23.54
C ARG A 123 -8.94 -8.94 22.43
N THR A 124 -8.72 -7.64 22.53
CA THR A 124 -7.89 -6.86 21.61
C THR A 124 -6.46 -7.37 21.62
N ASP A 125 -5.88 -7.55 22.82
CA ASP A 125 -4.53 -8.09 22.99
C ASP A 125 -4.37 -9.48 22.37
N ALA A 126 -5.33 -10.36 22.60
CA ALA A 126 -5.32 -11.71 22.02
C ALA A 126 -5.38 -11.66 20.48
N LEU A 127 -6.21 -10.77 19.91
CA LEU A 127 -6.32 -10.59 18.47
C LEU A 127 -5.01 -10.06 17.87
N VAL A 128 -4.41 -9.05 18.48
CA VAL A 128 -3.13 -8.47 18.06
C VAL A 128 -2.01 -9.51 18.14
N LEU A 129 -1.95 -10.29 19.21
CA LEU A 129 -0.96 -11.35 19.37
C LEU A 129 -1.10 -12.44 18.28
N LYS A 130 -2.32 -12.92 18.07
CA LYS A 130 -2.63 -13.90 17.01
C LYS A 130 -2.23 -13.37 15.63
N THR A 131 -2.52 -12.12 15.36
CA THR A 131 -2.16 -11.45 14.08
C THR A 131 -0.64 -11.41 13.88
N ARG A 132 0.13 -11.14 14.94
CA ARG A 132 1.60 -11.14 14.88
C ARG A 132 2.18 -12.50 14.54
N GLU A 133 1.64 -13.55 15.13
CA GLU A 133 2.05 -14.93 14.83
C GLU A 133 1.76 -15.26 13.37
N TYR A 134 0.55 -15.01 12.91
CA TYR A 134 0.13 -15.30 11.53
C TYR A 134 0.93 -14.54 10.49
N VAL A 135 1.19 -13.25 10.73
CA VAL A 135 1.96 -12.46 9.77
C VAL A 135 3.43 -12.87 9.73
N GLN A 136 4.01 -13.28 10.85
CA GLN A 136 5.37 -13.78 10.87
C GLN A 136 5.49 -15.05 10.01
N ASP A 137 4.58 -16.01 10.21
CA ASP A 137 4.54 -17.27 9.46
C ASP A 137 4.25 -16.99 7.96
N TYR A 138 3.36 -16.06 7.66
CA TYR A 138 3.07 -15.64 6.29
C TYR A 138 4.30 -15.08 5.58
N ILE A 139 5.02 -14.17 6.21
CA ILE A 139 6.24 -13.56 5.67
C ILE A 139 7.31 -14.63 5.45
N GLU A 140 7.57 -15.48 6.43
CA GLU A 140 8.53 -16.57 6.32
C GLU A 140 8.18 -17.54 5.18
N SER A 141 6.91 -17.91 5.07
CA SER A 141 6.40 -18.75 3.98
C SER A 141 6.53 -18.10 2.61
N TYR A 142 6.21 -16.81 2.50
CA TYR A 142 6.32 -16.07 1.24
C TYR A 142 7.75 -16.05 0.71
N PHE A 143 8.71 -15.71 1.57
CA PHE A 143 10.11 -15.57 1.16
C PHE A 143 10.82 -16.94 0.99
N SER A 144 10.38 -17.98 1.69
CA SER A 144 10.91 -19.33 1.51
C SER A 144 10.71 -19.86 0.07
N ARG A 145 9.67 -19.36 -0.65
CA ARG A 145 9.42 -19.70 -2.06
C ARG A 145 10.54 -19.21 -3.01
N PHE A 146 11.34 -18.25 -2.56
CA PHE A 146 12.47 -17.68 -3.31
C PHE A 146 13.83 -18.12 -2.76
N ASP A 147 13.87 -19.20 -1.95
CA ASP A 147 15.07 -19.67 -1.24
C ASP A 147 15.71 -18.58 -0.33
N MET A 148 14.92 -17.58 0.06
CA MET A 148 15.36 -16.50 0.93
C MET A 148 15.01 -16.80 2.39
N LYS A 149 16.05 -16.88 3.23
CA LYS A 149 15.85 -16.92 4.68
C LYS A 149 15.78 -15.50 5.21
N ILE A 150 14.63 -15.12 5.76
CA ILE A 150 14.46 -13.82 6.40
C ILE A 150 14.68 -13.96 7.90
N ALA A 151 15.40 -12.99 8.46
CA ALA A 151 15.44 -12.81 9.90
C ALA A 151 14.02 -12.42 10.39
N LYS A 152 13.73 -12.78 11.66
CA LYS A 152 12.46 -12.42 12.28
C LYS A 152 12.13 -10.94 12.07
N VAL A 153 10.99 -10.64 11.45
CA VAL A 153 10.56 -9.27 11.16
C VAL A 153 10.16 -8.57 12.46
N LYS A 154 10.71 -7.39 12.69
CA LYS A 154 10.31 -6.57 13.84
C LYS A 154 8.98 -5.89 13.53
N LEU A 155 7.89 -6.43 14.06
CA LEU A 155 6.55 -5.87 13.88
C LEU A 155 6.25 -4.76 14.91
N PRO A 156 5.45 -3.73 14.53
CA PRO A 156 5.04 -2.66 15.43
C PRO A 156 4.32 -3.18 16.67
N GLN A 157 4.41 -2.50 17.82
CA GLN A 157 3.66 -2.84 19.02
C GLN A 157 2.22 -2.32 18.96
N ASP A 158 2.03 -1.15 18.40
CA ASP A 158 0.74 -0.52 18.20
C ASP A 158 -0.12 -1.31 17.20
N ALA A 159 -1.40 -1.53 17.54
CA ALA A 159 -2.33 -2.33 16.74
C ALA A 159 -2.61 -1.72 15.38
N THR A 160 -2.76 -0.39 15.32
CA THR A 160 -3.05 0.35 14.09
C THR A 160 -1.85 0.28 13.13
N ALA A 161 -0.65 0.56 13.64
CA ALA A 161 0.58 0.43 12.85
C ALA A 161 0.79 -1.01 12.38
N LEU A 162 0.55 -2.01 13.24
CA LEU A 162 0.61 -3.42 12.89
C LEU A 162 -0.34 -3.73 11.73
N SER A 163 -1.60 -3.28 11.81
CA SER A 163 -2.61 -3.57 10.77
C SER A 163 -2.20 -3.04 9.39
N PHE A 164 -1.59 -1.85 9.31
CA PHE A 164 -1.09 -1.30 8.04
C PHE A 164 0.13 -2.04 7.52
N VAL A 165 1.05 -2.42 8.41
CA VAL A 165 2.21 -3.24 8.02
C VAL A 165 1.76 -4.59 7.47
N VAL A 166 0.78 -5.25 8.11
CA VAL A 166 0.21 -6.50 7.63
C VAL A 166 -0.44 -6.31 6.25
N ALA A 167 -1.33 -5.31 6.10
CA ALA A 167 -2.01 -5.02 4.84
C ALA A 167 -1.04 -4.77 3.67
N ASN A 168 0.11 -4.15 3.96
CA ASN A 168 1.14 -3.90 2.94
C ASN A 168 1.77 -5.19 2.41
N PHE A 169 1.94 -6.23 3.25
CA PHE A 169 2.52 -7.51 2.86
C PHE A 169 1.54 -8.43 2.12
N LEU A 170 0.22 -8.25 2.28
CA LEU A 170 -0.77 -9.12 1.67
C LEU A 170 -0.70 -9.07 0.14
N GLN A 171 -0.69 -10.24 -0.48
CA GLN A 171 -0.76 -10.41 -1.94
C GLN A 171 -2.22 -10.55 -2.37
N ILE A 172 -2.93 -9.43 -2.37
CA ILE A 172 -4.35 -9.32 -2.73
C ILE A 172 -4.54 -8.22 -3.79
N GLU A 173 -5.72 -8.21 -4.42
CA GLU A 173 -6.08 -7.23 -5.43
C GLU A 173 -6.06 -5.80 -4.87
N ASN A 174 -5.71 -4.81 -5.73
CA ASN A 174 -5.65 -3.41 -5.31
C ASN A 174 -6.97 -2.89 -4.75
N ILE A 175 -8.11 -3.38 -5.25
CA ILE A 175 -9.42 -2.99 -4.71
C ILE A 175 -9.63 -3.47 -3.27
N GLN A 176 -9.14 -4.65 -2.92
CA GLN A 176 -9.17 -5.15 -1.55
C GLN A 176 -8.20 -4.38 -0.66
N LYS A 177 -7.00 -4.05 -1.16
CA LYS A 177 -6.05 -3.16 -0.46
C LYS A 177 -6.66 -1.78 -0.21
N GLN A 178 -7.36 -1.22 -1.21
CA GLN A 178 -8.03 0.07 -1.08
C GLN A 178 -9.11 0.02 0.00
N HIS A 179 -9.92 -1.05 0.04
CA HIS A 179 -10.90 -1.25 1.10
C HIS A 179 -10.23 -1.25 2.49
N LEU A 180 -9.15 -2.02 2.68
CA LEU A 180 -8.39 -2.03 3.93
C LEU A 180 -7.79 -0.64 4.27
N LEU A 181 -7.37 0.14 3.26
CA LEU A 181 -6.89 1.50 3.47
C LEU A 181 -8.02 2.45 3.90
N GLU A 182 -9.26 2.23 3.46
CA GLU A 182 -10.42 3.05 3.79
C GLU A 182 -11.03 2.71 5.16
N THR A 183 -10.89 1.47 5.62
CA THR A 183 -11.41 1.00 6.92
C THR A 183 -10.75 1.77 8.07
N THR A 184 -11.56 2.44 8.91
CA THR A 184 -11.09 3.28 10.02
C THR A 184 -11.02 2.54 11.36
N ASP A 185 -11.74 1.43 11.48
CA ASP A 185 -11.67 0.54 12.64
C ASP A 185 -10.49 -0.43 12.48
N THR A 186 -9.51 -0.28 13.36
CA THR A 186 -8.29 -1.12 13.36
C THR A 186 -8.61 -2.60 13.60
N LEU A 187 -9.56 -2.90 14.48
CA LEU A 187 -9.90 -4.30 14.80
C LEU A 187 -10.70 -4.96 13.69
N GLU A 188 -11.58 -4.22 13.01
CA GLU A 188 -12.27 -4.66 11.81
C GLU A 188 -11.25 -4.98 10.71
N ARG A 189 -10.34 -4.04 10.41
CA ARG A 189 -9.27 -4.23 9.42
C ARG A 189 -8.41 -5.47 9.71
N ILE A 190 -8.01 -5.68 10.98
CA ILE A 190 -7.26 -6.88 11.39
C ILE A 190 -8.11 -8.15 11.18
N THR A 191 -9.37 -8.12 11.58
CA THR A 191 -10.28 -9.27 11.49
C THR A 191 -10.49 -9.70 10.04
N GLU A 192 -10.60 -8.76 9.10
CA GLU A 192 -10.73 -9.04 7.68
C GLU A 192 -9.46 -9.67 7.07
N MET A 193 -8.28 -9.33 7.59
CA MET A 193 -7.01 -9.86 7.09
C MET A 193 -6.71 -11.29 7.56
N ILE A 194 -7.23 -11.72 8.71
CA ILE A 194 -6.93 -13.05 9.28
C ILE A 194 -7.28 -14.20 8.32
N PRO A 195 -8.47 -14.27 7.73
CA PRO A 195 -8.81 -15.35 6.77
C PRO A 195 -7.87 -15.38 5.56
N ILE A 196 -7.41 -14.20 5.11
CA ILE A 196 -6.48 -14.09 3.97
C ILE A 196 -5.11 -14.67 4.36
N LEU A 197 -4.61 -14.36 5.55
CA LEU A 197 -3.37 -14.92 6.08
C LEU A 197 -3.48 -16.44 6.23
N GLU A 198 -4.58 -16.95 6.81
CA GLU A 198 -4.84 -18.37 7.00
C GLU A 198 -4.88 -19.13 5.66
N GLN A 199 -5.55 -18.58 4.64
CA GLN A 199 -5.61 -19.18 3.32
C GLN A 199 -4.23 -19.34 2.69
N HIS A 200 -3.42 -18.29 2.72
CA HIS A 200 -2.08 -18.32 2.13
C HIS A 200 -1.13 -19.29 2.87
N MET A 201 -1.30 -19.44 4.17
CA MET A 201 -0.54 -20.41 4.96
C MET A 201 -0.92 -21.84 4.56
N GLN A 202 -2.21 -22.13 4.33
CA GLN A 202 -2.69 -23.44 3.85
C GLN A 202 -2.16 -23.75 2.46
N GLU A 203 -2.19 -22.77 1.55
CA GLU A 203 -1.64 -22.91 0.18
C GLU A 203 -0.13 -23.15 0.19
N ALA A 204 0.60 -22.55 1.11
CA ALA A 204 2.04 -22.72 1.27
C ALA A 204 2.40 -24.09 1.88
N ALA A 205 1.54 -24.63 2.72
CA ALA A 205 1.70 -25.95 3.35
C ALA A 205 1.37 -27.10 2.39
N MET A 206 0.69 -26.83 1.26
CA MET A 206 0.41 -27.86 0.25
C MET A 206 1.70 -28.30 -0.44
N PRO A 207 1.99 -29.61 -0.52
CA PRO A 207 3.17 -30.11 -1.22
C PRO A 207 3.18 -29.61 -2.67
N GLN A 208 4.33 -29.13 -3.13
CA GLN A 208 4.51 -28.65 -4.52
C GLN A 208 4.14 -29.70 -5.60
N TYR A 209 4.03 -30.97 -5.24
CA TYR A 209 3.63 -32.08 -6.11
C TYR A 209 2.26 -31.90 -6.78
N THR A 210 1.29 -31.25 -6.09
CA THR A 210 -0.04 -31.02 -6.67
C THR A 210 -0.04 -29.98 -7.78
N ARG A 211 0.97 -29.14 -7.85
CA ARG A 211 1.09 -28.10 -8.88
C ARG A 211 1.78 -28.59 -10.15
N LEU A 212 2.71 -29.55 -10.03
CA LEU A 212 3.36 -30.23 -11.16
C LEU A 212 2.40 -31.21 -11.85
N ASP A 213 1.58 -31.92 -11.12
CA ASP A 213 0.59 -32.86 -11.68
C ASP A 213 -0.47 -32.17 -12.56
N ARG A 214 -0.86 -30.95 -12.25
CA ARG A 214 -1.79 -30.18 -13.12
C ARG A 214 -1.16 -29.75 -14.44
N LEU A 215 0.09 -29.34 -14.46
CA LEU A 215 0.81 -28.98 -15.68
C LEU A 215 1.15 -30.21 -16.52
N GLN A 216 1.45 -31.36 -15.89
CA GLN A 216 1.69 -32.62 -16.60
C GLN A 216 0.42 -33.22 -17.18
N VAL A 217 -0.74 -33.05 -16.55
CA VAL A 217 -2.03 -33.57 -17.05
C VAL A 217 -2.48 -32.79 -18.30
N GLU A 218 -2.17 -31.50 -18.42
CA GLU A 218 -2.50 -30.71 -19.62
C GLU A 218 -1.63 -31.08 -20.83
N GLU A 219 -0.39 -31.52 -20.63
CA GLU A 219 0.47 -32.02 -21.72
C GLU A 219 0.05 -33.40 -22.27
N PHE A 220 -0.62 -34.22 -21.43
CA PHE A 220 -1.07 -35.57 -21.83
C PHE A 220 -2.46 -35.62 -22.48
N ILE A 221 -3.21 -34.51 -22.51
CA ILE A 221 -4.59 -34.45 -23.02
C ILE A 221 -4.66 -33.64 -24.36
N SER A 222 -3.56 -33.36 -25.03
CA SER A 222 -3.60 -32.86 -26.41
C SER A 222 -3.79 -34.01 -27.37
N PRO A 223 -4.98 -34.20 -27.99
CA PRO A 223 -5.12 -35.18 -29.07
C PRO A 223 -4.40 -34.65 -30.34
N ASN A 224 -3.59 -35.49 -30.96
CA ASN A 224 -3.05 -35.33 -32.31
C ASN A 224 -4.17 -35.03 -33.32
#